data_6b51e92e3eae9ad82ed44e5139355e60
#
_entry.id   6b51e92e3eae9ad82ed44e5139355e60
#
_cell.length_a   1.000
_cell.length_b   1.000
_cell.length_c   1.000
_cell.angle_alpha   90.00
_cell.angle_beta   90.00
_cell.angle_gamma   90.00
#
_symmetry.space_group_name_H-M   'P 1'
#
loop_
_entity.id
_entity.type
_entity.pdbx_description
1 polymer ?
#
loop_
_entity_poly.entity_id
_entity_poly.type
_entity_poly.pdbx_seq_one_letter_code
_entity_poly.pdbx_strand_id
1 'polypeptide(L)'
;MINQKLGLPFGKMRKITICFDVDGCLRNNTSKEVIANEDIRTLFRILSGFKNTHLIVWSGSGELYARQIAKELHITQFADGYASKQDHESINPDIAIDDIQDTAIGKINLIVREK
;
A
#
# COMPACT_ATOMS: atom_id res chain seq x y z
N MET A 1 -3.00 -26.87 17.84
CA MET A 1 -2.36 -25.81 17.07
C MET A 1 -3.09 -25.63 15.76
N ILE A 2 -3.62 -24.46 15.52
CA ILE A 2 -4.45 -24.20 14.35
C ILE A 2 -3.68 -24.44 13.05
N ASN A 3 -2.45 -23.97 12.99
CA ASN A 3 -1.63 -24.11 11.81
C ASN A 3 -1.41 -25.57 11.44
N GLN A 4 -1.16 -26.40 12.44
CA GLN A 4 -0.97 -27.81 12.21
C GLN A 4 -2.25 -28.50 11.76
N LYS A 5 -3.40 -28.07 12.30
CA LYS A 5 -4.69 -28.60 11.86
C LYS A 5 -4.95 -28.31 10.39
N LEU A 6 -4.51 -27.15 9.93
CA LEU A 6 -4.66 -26.78 8.52
C LEU A 6 -3.59 -27.41 7.64
N GLY A 7 -2.58 -28.03 8.23
CA GLY A 7 -1.48 -28.59 7.48
C GLY A 7 -0.57 -27.57 6.83
N LEU A 8 -0.63 -26.31 7.27
CA LEU A 8 0.13 -25.22 6.66
C LEU A 8 1.14 -24.66 7.66
N PRO A 9 2.43 -24.92 7.48
CA PRO A 9 3.46 -24.28 8.30
C PRO A 9 3.50 -22.79 8.03
N PHE A 10 3.58 -21.97 9.08
CA PHE A 10 3.61 -20.51 8.93
C PHE A 10 4.75 -20.03 8.05
N GLY A 11 5.91 -20.65 8.16
CA GLY A 11 7.08 -20.24 7.40
C GLY A 11 6.94 -20.38 5.88
N LYS A 12 5.93 -21.11 5.42
CA LYS A 12 5.68 -21.30 3.98
C LYS A 12 4.54 -20.46 3.43
N MET A 13 3.91 -19.66 4.28
CA MET A 13 2.90 -18.74 3.79
C MET A 13 3.57 -17.63 2.99
N ARG A 14 3.08 -17.41 1.75
CA ARG A 14 3.63 -16.36 0.93
C ARG A 14 3.25 -14.99 1.48
N LYS A 15 4.04 -13.99 1.13
CA LYS A 15 3.70 -12.62 1.47
C LYS A 15 2.60 -12.10 0.56
N ILE A 16 1.76 -11.26 1.12
CA ILE A 16 0.72 -10.54 0.38
C ILE A 16 1.28 -9.16 0.05
N THR A 17 1.34 -8.85 -1.23
CA THR A 17 1.80 -7.55 -1.69
C THR A 17 0.63 -6.58 -1.74
N ILE A 18 0.74 -5.50 -1.00
CA ILE A 18 -0.30 -4.47 -0.90
C ILE A 18 0.31 -3.15 -1.37
N CYS A 19 -0.26 -2.60 -2.42
CA CYS A 19 0.19 -1.32 -2.96
C CYS A 19 -0.78 -0.22 -2.55
N PHE A 20 -0.23 0.83 -1.94
CA PHE A 20 -0.99 2.01 -1.53
C PHE A 20 -0.70 3.16 -2.47
N ASP A 21 -1.74 3.70 -3.07
CA ASP A 21 -1.66 4.91 -3.87
C ASP A 21 -1.34 6.12 -2.98
N VAL A 22 -0.74 7.14 -3.58
CA VAL A 22 -0.36 8.35 -2.86
C VAL A 22 -1.51 9.36 -2.84
N ASP A 23 -1.79 9.99 -3.98
CA ASP A 23 -2.74 11.09 -4.06
C ASP A 23 -4.17 10.58 -3.93
N GLY A 24 -4.91 11.14 -2.97
CA GLY A 24 -6.28 10.72 -2.68
C GLY A 24 -6.38 9.47 -1.82
N CYS A 25 -5.25 8.89 -1.42
CA CYS A 25 -5.20 7.68 -0.61
C CYS A 25 -4.37 7.93 0.66
N LEU A 26 -3.05 7.76 0.59
CA LEU A 26 -2.18 8.08 1.74
C LEU A 26 -2.14 9.58 2.00
N ARG A 27 -2.15 10.36 0.95
CA ARG A 27 -2.17 11.81 1.00
C ARG A 27 -3.58 12.31 0.68
N ASN A 28 -4.06 13.23 1.49
CA ASN A 28 -5.33 13.90 1.24
C ASN A 28 -5.18 14.78 -0.02
N ASN A 29 -6.07 14.59 -0.99
CA ASN A 29 -5.96 15.24 -2.29
C ASN A 29 -6.71 16.58 -2.36
N THR A 30 -7.28 17.04 -1.25
CA THR A 30 -8.04 18.29 -1.21
C THR A 30 -7.18 19.51 -0.92
N SER A 31 -5.89 19.33 -0.69
CA SER A 31 -4.98 20.39 -0.32
C SER A 31 -3.71 20.35 -1.15
N LYS A 32 -3.10 21.53 -1.40
CA LYS A 32 -1.78 21.61 -2.02
C LYS A 32 -0.69 21.16 -1.05
N GLU A 33 -0.94 21.31 0.26
CA GLU A 33 0.00 20.84 1.24
C GLU A 33 -0.06 19.31 1.35
N VAL A 34 1.04 18.72 1.78
CA VAL A 34 1.09 17.28 1.99
C VAL A 34 0.46 16.98 3.35
N ILE A 35 -0.81 16.61 3.31
CA ILE A 35 -1.57 16.27 4.51
C ILE A 35 -1.97 14.80 4.40
N ALA A 36 -1.66 14.04 5.45
CA ALA A 36 -1.99 12.63 5.49
C ALA A 36 -3.50 12.40 5.59
N ASN A 37 -3.97 11.37 4.90
CA ASN A 37 -5.24 10.75 5.26
C ASN A 37 -4.94 9.87 6.47
N GLU A 38 -5.32 10.31 7.66
CA GLU A 38 -4.92 9.65 8.90
C GLU A 38 -5.43 8.22 9.02
N ASP A 39 -6.62 7.95 8.49
CA ASP A 39 -7.17 6.60 8.54
C ASP A 39 -6.34 5.65 7.68
N ILE A 40 -5.95 6.08 6.50
CA ILE A 40 -5.17 5.24 5.58
C ILE A 40 -3.73 5.13 6.10
N ARG A 41 -3.16 6.19 6.63
CA ARG A 41 -1.83 6.13 7.23
C ARG A 41 -1.80 5.16 8.41
N THR A 42 -2.84 5.18 9.24
CA THR A 42 -2.97 4.25 10.37
C THR A 42 -3.08 2.82 9.88
N LEU A 43 -3.90 2.58 8.85
CA LEU A 43 -4.03 1.26 8.24
C LEU A 43 -2.67 0.76 7.72
N PHE A 44 -1.93 1.64 7.03
CA PHE A 44 -0.61 1.31 6.52
C PHE A 44 0.32 0.84 7.64
N ARG A 45 0.34 1.60 8.74
CA ARG A 45 1.17 1.26 9.89
C ARG A 45 0.75 -0.06 10.54
N ILE A 46 -0.55 -0.29 10.69
CA ILE A 46 -1.06 -1.54 11.26
C ILE A 46 -0.65 -2.73 10.40
N LEU A 47 -0.85 -2.63 9.09
CA LEU A 47 -0.51 -3.72 8.18
C LEU A 47 1.00 -4.00 8.17
N SER A 48 1.83 -2.99 8.39
CA SER A 48 3.28 -3.18 8.45
C SER A 48 3.73 -4.08 9.60
N GLY A 49 2.87 -4.27 10.60
CA GLY A 49 3.17 -5.14 11.73
C GLY A 49 3.03 -6.63 11.44
N PHE A 50 2.49 -6.99 10.27
CA PHE A 50 2.31 -8.40 9.93
C PHE A 50 3.47 -8.90 9.09
N LYS A 51 4.01 -10.06 9.45
CA LYS A 51 5.17 -10.63 8.75
C LYS A 51 4.88 -10.99 7.29
N ASN A 52 3.63 -11.29 6.98
CA ASN A 52 3.25 -11.77 5.66
C ASN A 52 2.75 -10.65 4.75
N THR A 53 2.96 -9.40 5.13
CA THR A 53 2.62 -8.27 4.27
C THR A 53 3.89 -7.67 3.66
N HIS A 54 3.77 -7.25 2.41
CA HIS A 54 4.81 -6.51 1.70
C HIS A 54 4.15 -5.22 1.22
N LEU A 55 4.44 -4.11 1.88
CA LEU A 55 3.76 -2.84 1.65
C LEU A 55 4.57 -1.97 0.69
N ILE A 56 3.94 -1.61 -0.41
CA ILE A 56 4.54 -0.76 -1.43
C ILE A 56 3.74 0.54 -1.51
N VAL A 57 4.45 1.65 -1.47
CA VAL A 57 3.88 2.96 -1.80
C VAL A 57 4.14 3.20 -3.28
N TRP A 58 3.10 3.42 -4.05
CA TRP A 58 3.27 3.64 -5.47
C TRP A 58 2.43 4.82 -5.99
N SER A 59 2.82 5.33 -7.14
CA SER A 59 2.15 6.50 -7.74
C SER A 59 2.25 6.46 -9.25
N GLY A 60 1.23 6.96 -9.92
CA GLY A 60 1.29 7.21 -11.36
C GLY A 60 2.32 8.27 -11.70
N SER A 61 2.70 9.13 -10.74
CA SER A 61 3.74 10.14 -10.91
C SER A 61 5.16 9.59 -10.71
N GLY A 62 5.29 8.32 -10.41
CA GLY A 62 6.58 7.63 -10.37
C GLY A 62 7.08 7.30 -8.98
N GLU A 63 8.14 6.49 -8.95
CA GLU A 63 8.74 6.00 -7.71
C GLU A 63 9.31 7.12 -6.86
N LEU A 64 9.99 8.08 -7.46
CA LEU A 64 10.62 9.16 -6.69
C LEU A 64 9.59 10.00 -5.97
N TYR A 65 8.48 10.27 -6.62
CA TYR A 65 7.38 11.00 -5.99
C TYR A 65 6.79 10.20 -4.83
N ALA A 66 6.56 8.90 -5.03
CA ALA A 66 6.04 8.04 -3.97
C ALA A 66 6.96 8.04 -2.76
N ARG A 67 8.26 7.94 -2.99
CA ARG A 67 9.28 7.96 -1.92
C ARG A 67 9.29 9.29 -1.19
N GLN A 68 9.23 10.39 -1.93
CA GLN A 68 9.23 11.73 -1.35
C GLN A 68 8.02 11.95 -0.45
N ILE A 69 6.83 11.61 -0.92
CA ILE A 69 5.61 11.81 -0.13
C ILE A 69 5.59 10.89 1.09
N ALA A 70 6.04 9.65 0.95
CA ALA A 70 6.15 8.74 2.10
C ALA A 70 7.05 9.33 3.19
N LYS A 71 8.12 10.01 2.80
CA LYS A 71 9.00 10.68 3.75
C LYS A 71 8.29 11.83 4.45
N GLU A 72 7.54 12.64 3.71
CA GLU A 72 6.80 13.76 4.29
C GLU A 72 5.66 13.29 5.18
N LEU A 73 5.09 12.12 4.91
CA LEU A 73 4.04 11.52 5.72
C LEU A 73 4.59 10.70 6.90
N HIS A 74 5.90 10.61 7.03
CA HIS A 74 6.58 9.87 8.11
C HIS A 74 6.20 8.39 8.16
N ILE A 75 6.13 7.75 6.99
CA ILE A 75 5.81 6.31 6.90
C ILE A 75 6.93 5.48 6.30
N THR A 76 8.09 6.06 6.07
CA THR A 76 9.20 5.34 5.42
C THR A 76 9.64 4.11 6.22
N GLN A 77 9.58 4.17 7.54
CA GLN A 77 9.97 3.04 8.38
C GLN A 77 9.00 1.85 8.27
N PHE A 78 7.82 2.07 7.72
CA PHE A 78 6.81 1.03 7.58
C PHE A 78 6.71 0.49 6.16
N ALA A 79 7.29 1.17 5.19
CA ALA A 79 7.22 0.78 3.79
C ALA A 79 8.29 -0.25 3.46
N ASP A 80 7.92 -1.26 2.70
CA ASP A 80 8.86 -2.26 2.19
C ASP A 80 9.43 -1.86 0.83
N GLY A 81 8.74 -1.01 0.09
CA GLY A 81 9.21 -0.58 -1.20
C GLY A 81 8.41 0.58 -1.77
N TYR A 82 8.92 1.10 -2.87
CA TYR A 82 8.33 2.22 -3.61
C TYR A 82 8.33 1.88 -5.08
N ALA A 83 7.32 2.33 -5.83
CA ALA A 83 7.23 2.00 -7.23
C ALA A 83 6.42 3.02 -8.02
N SER A 84 6.55 2.93 -9.35
CA SER A 84 5.64 3.57 -10.27
C SER A 84 4.50 2.61 -10.60
N LYS A 85 3.29 3.12 -10.77
CA LYS A 85 2.16 2.30 -11.22
C LYS A 85 2.39 1.71 -12.62
N GLN A 86 3.31 2.30 -13.38
CA GLN A 86 3.69 1.77 -14.68
C GLN A 86 4.34 0.39 -14.58
N ASP A 87 4.88 0.06 -13.40
CA ASP A 87 5.51 -1.23 -13.15
C ASP A 87 4.55 -2.29 -12.60
N HIS A 88 3.25 -2.07 -12.74
CA HIS A 88 2.22 -2.92 -12.14
C HIS A 88 2.31 -4.39 -12.57
N GLU A 89 2.73 -4.66 -13.80
CA GLU A 89 2.82 -6.04 -14.28
C GLU A 89 3.90 -6.82 -13.55
N SER A 90 5.05 -6.19 -13.32
CA SER A 90 6.15 -6.86 -12.60
C SER A 90 5.87 -6.95 -11.10
N ILE A 91 5.19 -5.97 -10.53
CA ILE A 91 4.87 -5.96 -9.11
C ILE A 91 3.73 -6.94 -8.81
N ASN A 92 2.72 -6.95 -9.67
CA ASN A 92 1.59 -7.85 -9.57
C ASN A 92 0.94 -7.84 -8.17
N PRO A 93 0.36 -6.71 -7.76
CA PRO A 93 -0.18 -6.58 -6.40
C PRO A 93 -1.30 -7.55 -6.12
N ASP A 94 -1.32 -8.10 -4.92
CA ASP A 94 -2.47 -8.87 -4.44
C ASP A 94 -3.61 -7.94 -4.08
N ILE A 95 -3.30 -6.82 -3.44
CA ILE A 95 -4.26 -5.80 -3.04
C ILE A 95 -3.74 -4.45 -3.45
N ALA A 96 -4.58 -3.65 -4.09
CA ALA A 96 -4.29 -2.25 -4.35
C ALA A 96 -5.31 -1.38 -3.62
N ILE A 97 -4.81 -0.38 -2.92
CA ILE A 97 -5.64 0.59 -2.18
C ILE A 97 -5.47 1.93 -2.88
N ASP A 98 -6.55 2.45 -3.43
CA ASP A 98 -6.53 3.59 -4.34
C ASP A 98 -7.84 4.37 -4.18
N ASP A 99 -7.85 5.62 -4.61
CA ASP A 99 -9.07 6.43 -4.62
C ASP A 99 -9.82 6.34 -5.94
N ILE A 100 -9.17 5.85 -6.99
CA ILE A 100 -9.73 5.77 -8.34
C ILE A 100 -9.74 4.31 -8.79
N GLN A 101 -10.93 3.81 -9.09
CA GLN A 101 -11.11 2.42 -9.48
C GLN A 101 -10.28 2.03 -10.70
N ASP A 102 -10.22 2.88 -11.71
CA ASP A 102 -9.53 2.56 -12.96
C ASP A 102 -8.02 2.45 -12.82
N THR A 103 -7.45 3.05 -11.78
CA THR A 103 -6.01 3.00 -11.52
C THR A 103 -5.64 2.04 -10.39
N ALA A 104 -6.62 1.43 -9.76
CA ALA A 104 -6.40 0.38 -8.78
C ALA A 104 -6.18 -0.93 -9.55
N ILE A 105 -4.96 -1.43 -9.54
CA ILE A 105 -4.54 -2.53 -10.42
C ILE A 105 -4.03 -3.71 -9.59
N GLY A 106 -4.84 -4.16 -8.68
CA GLY A 106 -4.56 -5.36 -7.88
C GLY A 106 -5.54 -6.48 -8.20
N LYS A 107 -5.28 -7.66 -7.68
CA LYS A 107 -6.25 -8.77 -7.74
C LYS A 107 -7.47 -8.43 -6.90
N ILE A 108 -7.27 -7.72 -5.80
CA ILE A 108 -8.32 -7.16 -4.96
C ILE A 108 -8.08 -5.66 -4.90
N ASN A 109 -9.12 -4.88 -5.14
CA ASN A 109 -8.99 -3.42 -5.14
C ASN A 109 -9.91 -2.82 -4.09
N LEU A 110 -9.32 -2.07 -3.17
CA LEU A 110 -10.05 -1.35 -2.13
C LEU A 110 -10.05 0.12 -2.47
N ILE A 111 -11.22 0.69 -2.65
CA ILE A 111 -11.36 2.07 -3.12
C ILE A 111 -11.61 2.98 -1.93
N VAL A 112 -10.69 3.92 -1.72
CA VAL A 112 -10.75 4.90 -0.65
C VAL A 112 -11.68 6.02 -1.06
N ARG A 113 -12.56 6.38 -0.17
CA ARG A 113 -13.48 7.50 -0.38
C ARG A 113 -13.01 8.67 0.46
N GLU A 114 -12.60 9.75 -0.20
CA GLU A 114 -12.30 10.99 0.50
C GLU A 114 -13.60 11.69 0.92
N LYS A 115 -13.55 12.33 2.05
CA LYS A 115 -14.67 13.11 2.55
C LYS A 115 -14.60 14.55 2.09
#